data_130a26ae35cd808f0e20e3b4d0a3cae1
#
_entry.id   130a26ae35cd808f0e20e3b4d0a3cae1
#
_cell.length_a   1.000
_cell.length_b   1.000
_cell.length_c   1.000
_cell.angle_alpha   90.00
_cell.angle_beta   90.00
_cell.angle_gamma   90.00
#
_symmetry.space_group_name_H-M   'P 1'
#
loop_
_entity.id
_entity.type
_entity.pdbx_description
1 polymer ?
#
loop_
_entity_poly.entity_id
_entity_poly.type
_entity_poly.pdbx_seq_one_letter_code
_entity_poly.pdbx_strand_id
1 'polypeptide(L)'
;AAPVVHIWYLRGTRSWLAYLLGGLEPKEELKAKQLEKVIYFAASIVASVDVDKRHEALPELEKEYNEDLKFIEKKLDEEMKAFNKRAEAELKTMEKEGAKDADVRARQRSLDKEEAQIKEKWAAELDVCKRTWDVFNSLHSRMIIEDDVLWRELEDKYGAYFVGGTGADAIKQLIDSIDFDEEETKLRDAIQNGLKGKPLSAQRKQK
;
A
#
# COMPACT_ATOMS: atom_id res chain seq x y z
N ALA A 1 -3.51 16.88 24.07
CA ALA A 1 -2.56 17.61 23.23
C ALA A 1 -2.12 16.70 22.08
N ALA A 2 -2.12 17.22 20.85
CA ALA A 2 -1.63 16.47 19.69
C ALA A 2 -0.10 16.62 19.59
N PRO A 3 0.65 15.55 19.23
CA PRO A 3 2.07 15.65 18.99
C PRO A 3 2.36 16.50 17.75
N VAL A 4 3.47 17.22 17.78
CA VAL A 4 3.94 18.04 16.68
C VAL A 4 5.42 17.82 16.46
N VAL A 5 5.88 17.95 15.22
CA VAL A 5 7.29 17.86 14.86
C VAL A 5 7.82 19.26 14.55
N HIS A 6 8.88 19.65 15.26
CA HIS A 6 9.52 20.94 15.00
C HIS A 6 10.36 20.84 13.72
N ILE A 7 10.22 21.85 12.85
CA ILE A 7 10.83 21.87 11.51
C ILE A 7 12.37 21.72 11.51
N TRP A 8 13.02 22.07 12.60
CA TRP A 8 14.47 21.92 12.74
C TRP A 8 14.95 20.46 12.67
N TYR A 9 14.07 19.51 13.07
CA TYR A 9 14.37 18.09 13.00
C TYR A 9 14.24 17.51 11.56
N LEU A 10 13.59 18.27 10.68
CA LEU A 10 13.39 17.89 9.26
C LEU A 10 14.36 18.58 8.31
N ARG A 11 14.78 19.81 8.62
CA ARG A 11 15.63 20.64 7.75
C ARG A 11 17.10 20.60 8.14
N GLY A 12 17.94 20.89 7.17
CA GLY A 12 19.38 20.95 7.31
C GLY A 12 20.09 19.95 6.40
N THR A 13 21.41 19.93 6.44
CA THR A 13 22.26 19.03 5.68
C THR A 13 22.02 17.56 6.03
N ARG A 14 21.51 17.31 7.23
CA ARG A 14 21.05 16.00 7.71
C ARG A 14 19.80 16.21 8.56
N SER A 15 18.70 15.54 8.21
CA SER A 15 17.50 15.50 9.04
C SER A 15 17.78 14.60 10.25
N TRP A 16 17.66 15.16 11.45
CA TRP A 16 17.84 14.39 12.70
C TRP A 16 16.82 13.25 12.84
N LEU A 17 15.59 13.47 12.40
CA LEU A 17 14.57 12.42 12.41
C LEU A 17 14.90 11.31 11.42
N ALA A 18 15.29 11.64 10.20
CA ALA A 18 15.68 10.63 9.22
C ALA A 18 16.94 9.85 9.67
N TYR A 19 17.79 10.51 10.44
CA TYR A 19 18.99 9.90 11.01
C TYR A 19 18.65 8.95 12.16
N LEU A 20 17.79 9.38 13.08
CA LEU A 20 17.35 8.59 14.22
C LEU A 20 16.50 7.38 13.79
N LEU A 21 15.53 7.65 12.91
CA LEU A 21 14.53 6.65 12.50
C LEU A 21 15.02 5.74 11.38
N GLY A 22 16.08 6.11 10.65
CA GLY A 22 16.63 5.28 9.60
C GLY A 22 17.45 4.12 10.16
N GLY A 23 17.15 2.89 9.73
CA GLY A 23 17.89 1.70 10.09
C GLY A 23 19.23 1.57 9.35
N LEU A 24 19.97 0.52 9.68
CA LEU A 24 21.25 0.20 9.04
C LEU A 24 21.09 -0.45 7.67
N GLU A 25 19.98 -1.13 7.45
CA GLU A 25 19.71 -1.78 6.17
C GLU A 25 19.17 -0.76 5.14
N PRO A 26 19.47 -0.94 3.83
CA PRO A 26 18.96 -0.05 2.78
C PRO A 26 17.42 0.03 2.71
N LYS A 27 16.73 -1.03 3.14
CA LYS A 27 15.27 -1.10 3.21
C LYS A 27 14.67 -0.17 4.27
N GLU A 28 15.43 0.09 5.32
CA GLU A 28 15.01 0.87 6.48
C GLU A 28 15.48 2.31 6.39
N GLU A 29 16.20 2.69 5.32
CA GLU A 29 16.69 4.05 5.14
C GLU A 29 15.54 5.00 4.85
N LEU A 30 15.27 5.92 5.79
CA LEU A 30 14.28 6.97 5.67
C LEU A 30 14.92 8.26 5.18
N LYS A 31 14.32 8.86 4.15
CA LYS A 31 14.73 10.17 3.63
C LYS A 31 13.90 11.28 4.26
N ALA A 32 14.51 12.45 4.50
CA ALA A 32 13.80 13.62 5.05
C ALA A 32 12.51 13.95 4.30
N LYS A 33 12.52 13.88 2.95
CA LYS A 33 11.34 14.11 2.12
C LYS A 33 10.21 13.11 2.34
N GLN A 34 10.54 11.87 2.66
CA GLN A 34 9.55 10.84 2.97
C GLN A 34 8.89 11.10 4.32
N LEU A 35 9.69 11.47 5.33
CA LEU A 35 9.18 11.88 6.63
C LEU A 35 8.34 13.16 6.55
N GLU A 36 8.73 14.13 5.72
CA GLU A 36 7.91 15.30 5.43
C GLU A 36 6.53 14.90 4.88
N LYS A 37 6.47 13.97 3.92
CA LYS A 37 5.18 13.48 3.40
C LYS A 37 4.31 12.87 4.50
N VAL A 38 4.88 12.07 5.39
CA VAL A 38 4.15 11.48 6.51
C VAL A 38 3.62 12.57 7.45
N ILE A 39 4.46 13.53 7.85
CA ILE A 39 4.10 14.60 8.78
C ILE A 39 3.02 15.51 8.20
N TYR A 40 3.05 15.76 6.88
CA TYR A 40 2.05 16.56 6.18
C TYR A 40 0.87 15.75 5.63
N PHE A 41 0.64 14.54 6.12
CA PHE A 41 -0.51 13.69 5.79
C PHE A 41 -0.57 13.27 4.30
N ALA A 42 0.54 13.28 3.60
CA ALA A 42 0.65 12.86 2.20
C ALA A 42 1.18 11.43 2.02
N ALA A 43 1.51 10.74 3.10
CA ALA A 43 1.92 9.35 3.13
C ALA A 43 1.67 8.77 4.52
N SER A 44 1.55 7.44 4.60
CA SER A 44 1.49 6.70 5.85
C SER A 44 2.80 5.95 6.09
N ILE A 45 3.14 5.72 7.35
CA ILE A 45 4.32 4.95 7.76
C ILE A 45 3.92 3.83 8.71
N VAL A 46 4.55 2.68 8.54
CA VAL A 46 4.41 1.53 9.43
C VAL A 46 5.36 1.71 10.61
N ALA A 47 4.82 1.79 11.83
CA ALA A 47 5.63 1.91 13.04
C ALA A 47 6.16 0.54 13.50
N SER A 48 5.29 -0.44 13.58
CA SER A 48 5.66 -1.80 13.99
C SER A 48 4.81 -2.86 13.29
N VAL A 49 5.32 -4.07 13.18
CA VAL A 49 4.61 -5.23 12.63
C VAL A 49 4.74 -6.39 13.62
N ASP A 50 3.62 -6.99 13.99
CA ASP A 50 3.59 -8.22 14.76
C ASP A 50 3.86 -9.42 13.83
N VAL A 51 5.14 -9.76 13.72
CA VAL A 51 5.62 -10.79 12.78
C VAL A 51 5.11 -12.18 13.17
N ASP A 52 5.06 -12.47 14.47
CA ASP A 52 4.66 -13.78 14.97
C ASP A 52 3.17 -14.00 14.72
N LYS A 53 2.33 -13.04 15.12
CA LYS A 53 0.90 -13.08 14.87
C LYS A 53 0.56 -13.15 13.38
N ARG A 54 1.30 -12.38 12.54
CA ARG A 54 1.15 -12.45 11.08
C ARG A 54 1.49 -13.84 10.56
N HIS A 55 2.59 -14.43 11.00
CA HIS A 55 3.05 -15.74 10.54
C HIS A 55 2.06 -16.85 10.91
N GLU A 56 1.50 -16.80 12.10
CA GLU A 56 0.47 -17.76 12.55
C GLU A 56 -0.82 -17.67 11.74
N ALA A 57 -1.24 -16.44 11.38
CA ALA A 57 -2.47 -16.21 10.64
C ALA A 57 -2.34 -16.36 9.12
N LEU A 58 -1.12 -16.39 8.58
CA LEU A 58 -0.86 -16.38 7.13
C LEU A 58 -1.65 -17.45 6.35
N PRO A 59 -1.76 -18.72 6.78
CA PRO A 59 -2.49 -19.73 6.02
C PRO A 59 -3.99 -19.46 5.90
N GLU A 60 -4.59 -18.85 6.93
CA GLU A 60 -6.01 -18.50 6.94
C GLU A 60 -6.25 -17.24 6.08
N LEU A 61 -5.40 -16.23 6.24
CA LEU A 61 -5.45 -15.00 5.44
C LEU A 61 -5.22 -15.26 3.94
N GLU A 62 -4.34 -16.19 3.58
CA GLU A 62 -4.15 -16.59 2.19
C GLU A 62 -5.41 -17.25 1.61
N LYS A 63 -6.12 -18.00 2.40
CA LYS A 63 -7.40 -18.59 1.99
C LYS A 63 -8.45 -17.50 1.76
N GLU A 64 -8.59 -16.56 2.70
CA GLU A 64 -9.49 -15.42 2.56
C GLU A 64 -9.15 -14.57 1.32
N TYR A 65 -7.88 -14.29 1.09
CA TYR A 65 -7.41 -13.60 -0.11
C TYR A 65 -7.82 -14.32 -1.41
N ASN A 66 -7.67 -15.64 -1.46
CA ASN A 66 -8.08 -16.43 -2.62
C ASN A 66 -9.61 -16.47 -2.80
N GLU A 67 -10.37 -16.40 -1.72
CA GLU A 67 -11.83 -16.26 -1.76
C GLU A 67 -12.25 -14.89 -2.28
N ASP A 68 -11.59 -13.82 -1.84
CA ASP A 68 -11.79 -12.45 -2.35
C ASP A 68 -11.52 -12.34 -3.86
N LEU A 69 -10.42 -12.93 -4.33
CA LEU A 69 -10.12 -12.96 -5.78
C LEU A 69 -11.24 -13.64 -6.58
N LYS A 70 -11.68 -14.81 -6.14
CA LYS A 70 -12.79 -15.54 -6.78
C LYS A 70 -14.10 -14.77 -6.75
N PHE A 71 -14.35 -14.06 -5.65
CA PHE A 71 -15.54 -13.23 -5.52
C PHE A 71 -15.53 -12.07 -6.52
N ILE A 72 -14.40 -11.37 -6.66
CA ILE A 72 -14.24 -10.28 -7.64
C ILE A 72 -14.43 -10.80 -9.07
N GLU A 73 -13.78 -11.92 -9.43
CA GLU A 73 -13.91 -12.54 -10.75
C GLU A 73 -15.36 -12.96 -11.05
N LYS A 74 -16.04 -13.54 -10.07
CA LYS A 74 -17.45 -13.92 -10.21
C LYS A 74 -18.35 -12.71 -10.41
N LYS A 75 -18.09 -11.62 -9.69
CA LYS A 75 -18.86 -10.37 -9.83
C LYS A 75 -18.65 -9.75 -11.20
N LEU A 76 -17.43 -9.74 -11.72
CA LEU A 76 -17.15 -9.30 -13.08
C LEU A 76 -17.95 -10.14 -14.10
N ASP A 77 -17.94 -11.47 -13.97
CA ASP A 77 -18.66 -12.37 -14.88
C ASP A 77 -20.19 -12.15 -14.83
N GLU A 78 -20.76 -11.98 -13.63
CA GLU A 78 -22.16 -11.68 -13.42
C GLU A 78 -22.54 -10.34 -14.07
N GLU A 79 -21.76 -9.27 -13.84
CA GLU A 79 -22.01 -7.94 -14.41
C GLU A 79 -21.86 -7.93 -15.93
N MET A 80 -20.86 -8.63 -16.47
CA MET A 80 -20.65 -8.79 -17.92
C MET A 80 -21.78 -9.57 -18.59
N LYS A 81 -22.27 -10.64 -17.98
CA LYS A 81 -23.43 -11.40 -18.50
C LYS A 81 -24.69 -10.55 -18.53
N ALA A 82 -24.93 -9.78 -17.46
CA ALA A 82 -26.08 -8.87 -17.40
C ALA A 82 -25.97 -7.77 -18.45
N PHE A 83 -24.78 -7.19 -18.61
CA PHE A 83 -24.49 -6.18 -19.63
C PHE A 83 -24.72 -6.72 -21.03
N ASN A 84 -24.14 -7.86 -21.39
CA ASN A 84 -24.27 -8.46 -22.71
C ASN A 84 -25.73 -8.76 -23.06
N LYS A 85 -26.51 -9.32 -22.11
CA LYS A 85 -27.94 -9.58 -22.29
C LYS A 85 -28.74 -8.29 -22.57
N ARG A 86 -28.42 -7.20 -21.83
CA ARG A 86 -29.03 -5.89 -22.03
C ARG A 86 -28.67 -5.31 -23.39
N ALA A 87 -27.37 -5.32 -23.74
CA ALA A 87 -26.85 -4.78 -24.98
C ALA A 87 -27.45 -5.48 -26.21
N GLU A 88 -27.51 -6.82 -26.20
CA GLU A 88 -28.15 -7.58 -27.27
C GLU A 88 -29.64 -7.27 -27.42
N ALA A 89 -30.38 -7.17 -26.32
CA ALA A 89 -31.80 -6.84 -26.34
C ALA A 89 -32.02 -5.45 -26.92
N GLU A 90 -31.20 -4.50 -26.54
CA GLU A 90 -31.29 -3.10 -26.99
C GLU A 90 -31.00 -2.99 -28.50
N LEU A 91 -29.93 -3.60 -28.99
CA LEU A 91 -29.60 -3.62 -30.40
C LEU A 91 -30.69 -4.31 -31.24
N LYS A 92 -31.23 -5.45 -30.80
CA LYS A 92 -32.32 -6.15 -31.45
C LYS A 92 -33.63 -5.30 -31.52
N THR A 93 -33.86 -4.49 -30.50
CA THR A 93 -35.00 -3.58 -30.49
C THR A 93 -34.82 -2.47 -31.50
N MET A 94 -33.62 -1.85 -31.55
CA MET A 94 -33.33 -0.81 -32.55
C MET A 94 -33.42 -1.33 -33.99
N GLU A 95 -32.99 -2.53 -34.26
CA GLU A 95 -33.12 -3.19 -35.58
C GLU A 95 -34.60 -3.40 -35.95
N LYS A 96 -35.43 -3.88 -35.01
CA LYS A 96 -36.87 -4.10 -35.24
C LYS A 96 -37.66 -2.82 -35.47
N GLU A 97 -37.23 -1.74 -34.83
CA GLU A 97 -37.84 -0.40 -34.97
C GLU A 97 -37.37 0.32 -36.25
N GLY A 98 -36.46 -0.29 -37.01
CA GLY A 98 -35.97 0.27 -38.27
C GLY A 98 -35.05 1.46 -38.09
N ALA A 99 -34.28 1.47 -37.01
CA ALA A 99 -33.26 2.50 -36.73
C ALA A 99 -32.25 2.61 -37.88
N LYS A 100 -31.77 3.82 -38.15
CA LYS A 100 -30.75 4.04 -39.17
C LYS A 100 -29.44 3.37 -38.78
N ASP A 101 -28.72 2.81 -39.76
CA ASP A 101 -27.40 2.19 -39.53
C ASP A 101 -26.41 3.08 -38.76
N ALA A 102 -26.51 4.40 -38.98
CA ALA A 102 -25.69 5.37 -38.27
C ALA A 102 -25.95 5.39 -36.76
N ASP A 103 -27.24 5.28 -36.37
CA ASP A 103 -27.67 5.32 -34.97
C ASP A 103 -27.30 4.00 -34.28
N VAL A 104 -27.49 2.87 -34.96
CA VAL A 104 -27.07 1.54 -34.46
C VAL A 104 -25.55 1.51 -34.21
N ARG A 105 -24.74 2.02 -35.16
CA ARG A 105 -23.27 2.11 -34.99
C ARG A 105 -22.89 3.08 -33.87
N ALA A 106 -23.61 4.18 -33.70
CA ALA A 106 -23.34 5.11 -32.58
C ALA A 106 -23.63 4.44 -31.23
N ARG A 107 -24.76 3.69 -31.15
CA ARG A 107 -25.08 2.94 -29.92
C ARG A 107 -24.10 1.83 -29.64
N GLN A 108 -23.65 1.08 -30.64
CA GLN A 108 -22.62 0.06 -30.49
C GLN A 108 -21.34 0.63 -29.89
N ARG A 109 -20.86 1.77 -30.40
CA ARG A 109 -19.68 2.44 -29.85
C ARG A 109 -19.87 2.89 -28.39
N SER A 110 -21.10 3.25 -28.01
CA SER A 110 -21.42 3.60 -26.62
C SER A 110 -21.37 2.37 -25.73
N LEU A 111 -21.94 1.24 -26.19
CA LEU A 111 -21.90 -0.04 -25.49
C LEU A 111 -20.45 -0.56 -25.32
N ASP A 112 -19.63 -0.44 -26.36
CA ASP A 112 -18.22 -0.81 -26.27
C ASP A 112 -17.47 0.00 -25.20
N LYS A 113 -17.82 1.29 -25.02
CA LYS A 113 -17.26 2.12 -23.94
C LYS A 113 -17.78 1.70 -22.57
N GLU A 114 -19.08 1.40 -22.44
CA GLU A 114 -19.66 0.91 -21.20
C GLU A 114 -19.02 -0.42 -20.78
N GLU A 115 -18.81 -1.32 -21.74
CA GLU A 115 -18.12 -2.59 -21.51
C GLU A 115 -16.68 -2.37 -20.99
N ALA A 116 -15.96 -1.47 -21.65
CA ALA A 116 -14.59 -1.13 -21.25
C ALA A 116 -14.54 -0.55 -19.82
N GLN A 117 -15.51 0.29 -19.45
CA GLN A 117 -15.60 0.87 -18.09
C GLN A 117 -15.88 -0.22 -17.03
N ILE A 118 -16.75 -1.19 -17.32
CA ILE A 118 -17.02 -2.31 -16.41
C ILE A 118 -15.74 -3.12 -16.19
N LYS A 119 -15.04 -3.46 -17.29
CA LYS A 119 -13.77 -4.21 -17.21
C LYS A 119 -12.71 -3.43 -16.44
N GLU A 120 -12.56 -2.14 -16.69
CA GLU A 120 -11.59 -1.28 -16.02
C GLU A 120 -11.87 -1.18 -14.52
N LYS A 121 -13.14 -0.99 -14.12
CA LYS A 121 -13.57 -0.96 -12.72
C LYS A 121 -13.12 -2.23 -11.98
N TRP A 122 -13.46 -3.40 -12.50
CA TRP A 122 -13.15 -4.66 -11.85
C TRP A 122 -11.65 -5.01 -11.92
N ALA A 123 -10.96 -4.58 -12.97
CA ALA A 123 -9.51 -4.70 -13.05
C ALA A 123 -8.81 -3.86 -11.97
N ALA A 124 -9.32 -2.66 -11.69
CA ALA A 124 -8.81 -1.82 -10.60
C ALA A 124 -9.05 -2.45 -9.22
N GLU A 125 -10.24 -3.00 -8.97
CA GLU A 125 -10.55 -3.73 -7.74
C GLU A 125 -9.61 -4.93 -7.53
N LEU A 126 -9.39 -5.70 -8.59
CA LEU A 126 -8.48 -6.86 -8.56
C LEU A 126 -7.03 -6.43 -8.31
N ASP A 127 -6.59 -5.33 -8.92
CA ASP A 127 -5.25 -4.77 -8.74
C ASP A 127 -5.05 -4.30 -7.29
N VAL A 128 -6.01 -3.58 -6.73
CA VAL A 128 -5.97 -3.15 -5.32
C VAL A 128 -5.88 -4.36 -4.39
N CYS A 129 -6.72 -5.39 -4.59
CA CYS A 129 -6.69 -6.61 -3.77
C CYS A 129 -5.32 -7.30 -3.81
N LYS A 130 -4.74 -7.46 -5.01
CA LYS A 130 -3.41 -8.08 -5.18
C LYS A 130 -2.30 -7.24 -4.56
N ARG A 131 -2.28 -5.92 -4.83
CA ARG A 131 -1.26 -5.03 -4.26
C ARG A 131 -1.32 -4.98 -2.74
N THR A 132 -2.53 -4.97 -2.17
CA THR A 132 -2.72 -5.00 -0.71
C THR A 132 -2.12 -6.26 -0.10
N TRP A 133 -2.36 -7.42 -0.72
CA TRP A 133 -1.79 -8.70 -0.30
C TRP A 133 -0.25 -8.72 -0.41
N ASP A 134 0.29 -8.25 -1.52
CA ASP A 134 1.74 -8.19 -1.75
C ASP A 134 2.43 -7.26 -0.74
N VAL A 135 1.82 -6.10 -0.48
CA VAL A 135 2.33 -5.15 0.51
C VAL A 135 2.24 -5.75 1.92
N PHE A 136 1.13 -6.40 2.29
CA PHE A 136 0.98 -7.05 3.59
C PHE A 136 2.07 -8.11 3.82
N ASN A 137 2.37 -8.93 2.83
CA ASN A 137 3.43 -9.95 2.92
C ASN A 137 4.83 -9.35 3.06
N SER A 138 5.07 -8.19 2.45
CA SER A 138 6.36 -7.47 2.52
C SER A 138 6.44 -6.44 3.64
N LEU A 139 5.37 -6.30 4.46
CA LEU A 139 5.25 -5.26 5.46
C LEU A 139 6.35 -5.37 6.52
N HIS A 140 7.00 -4.26 6.78
CA HIS A 140 8.05 -4.11 7.79
C HIS A 140 8.01 -2.72 8.43
N SER A 141 8.59 -2.60 9.61
CA SER A 141 8.73 -1.31 10.28
C SER A 141 9.47 -0.30 9.39
N ARG A 142 9.06 0.96 9.44
CA ARG A 142 9.59 2.09 8.66
C ARG A 142 9.20 2.09 7.19
N MET A 143 8.35 1.15 6.74
CA MET A 143 7.82 1.16 5.38
C MET A 143 6.87 2.34 5.17
N ILE A 144 7.02 3.05 4.05
CA ILE A 144 6.19 4.19 3.69
C ILE A 144 5.27 3.82 2.54
N ILE A 145 3.99 4.15 2.69
CA ILE A 145 2.94 3.91 1.71
C ILE A 145 2.34 5.26 1.34
N GLU A 146 2.47 5.64 0.06
CA GLU A 146 1.99 6.92 -0.47
C GLU A 146 0.58 6.82 -1.07
N ASP A 147 0.12 5.61 -1.38
CA ASP A 147 -1.21 5.35 -1.93
C ASP A 147 -2.23 5.22 -0.78
N ASP A 148 -3.10 6.22 -0.65
CA ASP A 148 -4.10 6.29 0.41
C ASP A 148 -5.17 5.20 0.29
N VAL A 149 -5.51 4.77 -0.92
CA VAL A 149 -6.46 3.67 -1.15
C VAL A 149 -5.85 2.36 -0.65
N LEU A 150 -4.61 2.11 -1.03
CA LEU A 150 -3.86 0.93 -0.59
C LEU A 150 -3.68 0.90 0.93
N TRP A 151 -3.40 2.06 1.55
CA TRP A 151 -3.28 2.16 3.01
C TRP A 151 -4.58 1.79 3.72
N ARG A 152 -5.71 2.33 3.27
CA ARG A 152 -7.03 2.03 3.86
C ARG A 152 -7.39 0.57 3.74
N GLU A 153 -7.23 -0.02 2.57
CA GLU A 153 -7.47 -1.45 2.37
C GLU A 153 -6.56 -2.32 3.26
N LEU A 154 -5.29 -1.91 3.41
CA LEU A 154 -4.35 -2.61 4.28
C LEU A 154 -4.76 -2.52 5.75
N GLU A 155 -5.19 -1.34 6.20
CA GLU A 155 -5.65 -1.11 7.56
C GLU A 155 -6.96 -1.84 7.86
N ASP A 156 -7.93 -1.79 6.93
CA ASP A 156 -9.21 -2.45 7.08
C ASP A 156 -9.09 -3.98 7.15
N LYS A 157 -8.25 -4.57 6.28
CA LYS A 157 -8.08 -6.03 6.23
C LYS A 157 -7.07 -6.57 7.24
N TYR A 158 -5.97 -5.87 7.44
CA TYR A 158 -4.80 -6.38 8.15
C TYR A 158 -4.34 -5.51 9.32
N GLY A 159 -5.10 -4.51 9.72
CA GLY A 159 -4.75 -3.58 10.80
C GLY A 159 -4.51 -4.23 12.16
N ALA A 160 -4.96 -5.48 12.36
CA ALA A 160 -4.68 -6.25 13.57
C ALA A 160 -3.22 -6.74 13.69
N TYR A 161 -2.44 -6.66 12.61
CA TYR A 161 -1.10 -7.24 12.51
C TYR A 161 0.02 -6.19 12.46
N PHE A 162 -0.32 -4.92 12.40
CA PHE A 162 0.65 -3.83 12.38
C PHE A 162 0.10 -2.58 13.04
N VAL A 163 1.00 -1.67 13.36
CA VAL A 163 0.67 -0.33 13.86
C VAL A 163 1.34 0.68 12.97
N GLY A 164 0.63 1.74 12.61
CA GLY A 164 1.15 2.80 11.76
C GLY A 164 0.11 3.89 11.55
N GLY A 165 0.41 4.80 10.65
CA GLY A 165 -0.48 5.89 10.33
C GLY A 165 0.22 7.05 9.67
N THR A 166 -0.35 8.23 9.81
CA THR A 166 0.15 9.47 9.21
C THR A 166 0.29 10.57 10.25
N GLY A 167 0.96 11.65 9.90
CA GLY A 167 1.17 12.78 10.80
C GLY A 167 2.26 12.57 11.86
N ALA A 168 2.35 13.50 12.80
CA ALA A 168 3.33 13.45 13.88
C ALA A 168 3.05 12.31 14.88
N ASP A 169 1.82 11.84 14.99
CA ASP A 169 1.45 10.70 15.84
C ASP A 169 2.14 9.42 15.39
N ALA A 170 2.17 9.15 14.08
CA ALA A 170 2.85 7.97 13.54
C ALA A 170 4.36 8.05 13.76
N ILE A 171 4.94 9.23 13.65
CA ILE A 171 6.37 9.44 13.98
C ILE A 171 6.65 9.19 15.46
N LYS A 172 5.75 9.67 16.34
CA LYS A 172 5.85 9.41 17.78
C LYS A 172 5.77 7.91 18.08
N GLN A 173 4.79 7.21 17.51
CA GLN A 173 4.65 5.76 17.69
C GLN A 173 5.93 5.01 17.25
N LEU A 174 6.53 5.45 16.14
CA LEU A 174 7.77 4.86 15.65
C LEU A 174 8.94 5.11 16.63
N ILE A 175 9.06 6.32 17.20
CA ILE A 175 10.07 6.63 18.21
C ILE A 175 9.84 5.80 19.48
N ASP A 176 8.59 5.73 19.94
CA ASP A 176 8.23 4.99 21.16
C ASP A 176 8.47 3.46 20.99
N SER A 177 8.50 2.95 19.77
CA SER A 177 8.79 1.54 19.48
C SER A 177 10.28 1.19 19.43
N ILE A 178 11.18 2.17 19.50
CA ILE A 178 12.62 1.94 19.46
C ILE A 178 13.13 1.53 20.84
N ASP A 179 13.70 0.35 20.92
CA ASP A 179 14.53 -0.04 22.05
C ASP A 179 15.96 0.50 21.82
N PHE A 180 16.31 1.58 22.52
CA PHE A 180 17.60 2.25 22.36
C PHE A 180 18.78 1.40 22.79
N ASP A 181 18.64 0.54 23.79
CA ASP A 181 19.71 -0.33 24.27
C ASP A 181 20.01 -1.43 23.24
N GLU A 182 18.95 -1.99 22.66
CA GLU A 182 19.08 -2.98 21.58
C GLU A 182 19.67 -2.35 20.31
N GLU A 183 19.21 -1.18 19.91
CA GLU A 183 19.73 -0.44 18.74
C GLU A 183 21.18 -0.03 18.94
N GLU A 184 21.57 0.42 20.14
CA GLU A 184 22.97 0.73 20.46
C GLU A 184 23.85 -0.51 20.32
N THR A 185 23.39 -1.65 20.83
CA THR A 185 24.12 -2.92 20.74
C THR A 185 24.29 -3.35 19.28
N LYS A 186 23.22 -3.28 18.48
CA LYS A 186 23.27 -3.58 17.04
C LYS A 186 24.22 -2.65 16.29
N LEU A 187 24.20 -1.36 16.60
CA LEU A 187 25.09 -0.37 16.00
C LEU A 187 26.55 -0.63 16.33
N ARG A 188 26.87 -0.91 17.58
CA ARG A 188 28.23 -1.25 18.03
C ARG A 188 28.73 -2.51 17.35
N ASP A 189 27.93 -3.57 17.30
CA ASP A 189 28.28 -4.81 16.62
C ASP A 189 28.49 -4.60 15.11
N ALA A 190 27.61 -3.84 14.45
CA ALA A 190 27.74 -3.53 13.03
C ALA A 190 29.00 -2.70 12.71
N ILE A 191 29.42 -1.81 13.61
CA ILE A 191 30.69 -1.05 13.46
C ILE A 191 31.89 -1.97 13.55
N GLN A 192 31.88 -2.93 14.48
CA GLN A 192 32.99 -3.84 14.72
C GLN A 192 33.06 -4.97 13.69
N ASN A 193 31.94 -5.63 13.43
CA ASN A 193 31.87 -6.88 12.67
C ASN A 193 31.31 -6.71 11.26
N GLY A 194 30.74 -5.53 10.95
CA GLY A 194 30.04 -5.26 9.67
C GLY A 194 28.64 -5.84 9.63
N LEU A 195 27.92 -5.55 8.54
CA LEU A 195 26.59 -6.09 8.27
C LEU A 195 26.70 -7.29 7.33
N LYS A 196 26.12 -8.44 7.74
CA LYS A 196 26.12 -9.68 6.93
C LYS A 196 27.53 -10.07 6.42
N GLY A 197 28.55 -9.89 7.26
CA GLY A 197 29.95 -10.21 6.94
C GLY A 197 30.62 -9.21 5.99
N LYS A 198 29.99 -8.07 5.70
CA LYS A 198 30.59 -6.98 4.90
C LYS A 198 30.87 -5.77 5.78
N PRO A 199 32.10 -5.17 5.71
CA PRO A 199 32.39 -3.98 6.48
C PRO A 199 31.50 -2.82 6.08
N LEU A 200 31.05 -2.03 7.07
CA LEU A 200 30.29 -0.82 6.82
C LEU A 200 31.12 0.20 6.05
N SER A 201 30.47 0.90 5.11
CA SER A 201 31.10 2.05 4.46
C SER A 201 31.41 3.16 5.47
N ALA A 202 32.42 4.00 5.18
CA ALA A 202 32.80 5.10 6.05
C ALA A 202 31.62 6.04 6.39
N GLN A 203 30.70 6.26 5.46
CA GLN A 203 29.50 7.07 5.70
C GLN A 203 28.51 6.41 6.66
N ARG A 204 28.40 5.07 6.67
CA ARG A 204 27.54 4.33 7.61
C ARG A 204 28.15 4.20 8.99
N LYS A 205 29.48 4.21 9.11
CA LYS A 205 30.15 4.22 10.40
C LYS A 205 30.04 5.54 11.16
N GLN A 206 29.63 6.62 10.46
CA GLN A 206 29.40 7.94 11.07
C GLN A 206 27.92 8.14 11.50
N LYS A 207 27.08 7.17 11.29
CA LYS A 207 25.68 7.14 11.70
C LYS A 207 25.56 6.53 13.08
#